data_473d36d22838198a35ea40b3ea7b0743
#
_entry.id   473d36d22838198a35ea40b3ea7b0743
#
_cell.length_a   1.000
_cell.length_b   1.000
_cell.length_c   1.000
_cell.angle_alpha   90.00
_cell.angle_beta   90.00
_cell.angle_gamma   90.00
#
_symmetry.space_group_name_H-M   'P 1'
#
loop_
_entity.id
_entity.type
_entity.pdbx_description
1 polymer ?
#
loop_
_entity_poly.entity_id
_entity_poly.type
_entity_poly.pdbx_seq_one_letter_code
_entity_poly.pdbx_strand_id
1 'polypeptide(L)'
;LVRSRGLGDVYKRQLQNNYKQLLSGLGITLALALISFAIAIVIGIIFGMFSVSPYKSLRLISEIFVDVIRGIPLMILAAFIFWGIPNFIESITGQQSPINDFVAGTIALSLNAAAYIAEIVRGGIQAVPVGQMEASRSLGISYGKTMRKIILPQATKLMLPNFVNQFVIALKDTTIVSAIGLVELFQTGKIIIARNYQSFKMYAILAIFYLVII
;
A
#
# COMPACT_ATOMS: atom_id res chain seq x y z
N LEU A 1 -12.62 -48.88 8.37
CA LEU A 1 -13.32 -48.03 7.38
C LEU A 1 -13.02 -46.58 7.73
N VAL A 2 -11.98 -46.01 7.12
CA VAL A 2 -11.79 -44.55 7.11
C VAL A 2 -12.92 -44.02 6.23
N ARG A 3 -14.01 -43.56 6.89
CA ARG A 3 -15.11 -42.87 6.23
C ARG A 3 -14.50 -41.65 5.53
N SER A 4 -14.54 -41.63 4.20
CA SER A 4 -14.14 -40.48 3.40
C SER A 4 -15.03 -39.30 3.79
N ARG A 5 -14.56 -38.50 4.75
CA ARG A 5 -15.21 -37.26 5.10
C ARG A 5 -15.11 -36.36 3.87
N GLY A 6 -16.26 -35.97 3.33
CA GLY A 6 -16.28 -35.13 2.14
C GLY A 6 -15.38 -33.90 2.31
N LEU A 7 -14.71 -33.48 1.25
CA LEU A 7 -13.82 -32.30 1.23
C LEU A 7 -14.48 -31.11 1.95
N GLY A 8 -15.79 -30.90 1.78
CA GLY A 8 -16.54 -29.83 2.43
C GLY A 8 -16.53 -29.86 3.98
N ASP A 9 -16.56 -31.06 4.60
CA ASP A 9 -16.55 -31.18 6.08
C ASP A 9 -15.20 -30.82 6.68
N VAL A 10 -14.14 -31.04 5.93
CA VAL A 10 -12.78 -30.71 6.39
C VAL A 10 -12.51 -29.21 6.32
N TYR A 11 -13.00 -28.52 5.28
CA TYR A 11 -12.91 -27.05 5.18
C TYR A 11 -13.77 -26.40 6.27
N LYS A 12 -15.01 -26.88 6.50
CA LYS A 12 -15.88 -26.38 7.56
C LYS A 12 -15.23 -26.47 8.94
N ARG A 13 -14.59 -27.60 9.27
CA ARG A 13 -13.89 -27.76 10.57
C ARG A 13 -12.70 -26.82 10.71
N GLN A 14 -11.90 -26.66 9.67
CA GLN A 14 -10.79 -25.68 9.71
C GLN A 14 -11.29 -24.27 9.95
N LEU A 15 -12.36 -23.87 9.25
CA LEU A 15 -12.96 -22.58 9.44
C LEU A 15 -13.54 -22.44 10.86
N GLN A 16 -14.33 -23.41 11.34
CA GLN A 16 -14.96 -23.38 12.65
C GLN A 16 -13.95 -23.32 13.81
N ASN A 17 -12.80 -23.98 13.68
CA ASN A 17 -11.79 -23.99 14.73
C ASN A 17 -10.91 -22.73 14.75
N ASN A 18 -10.77 -22.04 13.60
CA ASN A 18 -9.81 -20.95 13.46
C ASN A 18 -10.45 -19.61 13.04
N TYR A 19 -11.79 -19.51 12.90
CA TYR A 19 -12.45 -18.33 12.36
C TYR A 19 -12.14 -17.04 13.15
N LYS A 20 -12.06 -17.13 14.49
CA LYS A 20 -11.73 -15.97 15.32
C LYS A 20 -10.33 -15.42 15.01
N GLN A 21 -9.34 -16.32 14.83
CA GLN A 21 -7.99 -15.93 14.48
C GLN A 21 -7.92 -15.34 13.07
N LEU A 22 -8.63 -15.95 12.11
CA LEU A 22 -8.68 -15.46 10.73
C LEU A 22 -9.40 -14.10 10.64
N LEU A 23 -10.50 -13.91 11.38
CA LEU A 23 -11.19 -12.62 11.42
C LEU A 23 -10.34 -11.53 12.10
N SER A 24 -9.61 -11.88 13.16
CA SER A 24 -8.66 -10.95 13.78
C SER A 24 -7.55 -10.55 12.82
N GLY A 25 -6.93 -11.53 12.13
CA GLY A 25 -5.92 -11.29 11.11
C GLY A 25 -6.46 -10.44 9.95
N LEU A 26 -7.71 -10.69 9.53
CA LEU A 26 -8.40 -9.89 8.53
C LEU A 26 -8.58 -8.44 9.00
N GLY A 27 -8.98 -8.24 10.25
CA GLY A 27 -9.09 -6.90 10.83
C GLY A 27 -7.78 -6.12 10.78
N ILE A 28 -6.66 -6.79 11.09
CA ILE A 28 -5.31 -6.19 10.99
C ILE A 28 -4.95 -5.87 9.54
N THR A 29 -5.21 -6.78 8.60
CA THR A 29 -5.00 -6.55 7.15
C THR A 29 -5.75 -5.31 6.68
N LEU A 30 -7.05 -5.19 7.02
CA LEU A 30 -7.87 -4.06 6.60
C LEU A 30 -7.43 -2.76 7.26
N ALA A 31 -7.14 -2.77 8.56
CA ALA A 31 -6.64 -1.60 9.28
C ALA A 31 -5.31 -1.11 8.69
N LEU A 32 -4.37 -2.03 8.45
CA LEU A 32 -3.09 -1.74 7.86
C LEU A 32 -3.24 -1.13 6.45
N ALA A 33 -4.06 -1.73 5.59
CA ALA A 33 -4.31 -1.24 4.24
C ALA A 33 -4.95 0.16 4.24
N LEU A 34 -5.99 0.37 5.05
CA LEU A 34 -6.71 1.64 5.11
C LEU A 34 -5.85 2.78 5.65
N ILE A 35 -5.14 2.54 6.76
CA ILE A 35 -4.28 3.56 7.38
C ILE A 35 -3.12 3.90 6.46
N SER A 36 -2.44 2.88 5.92
CA SER A 36 -1.31 3.10 5.01
C SER A 36 -1.73 3.82 3.74
N PHE A 37 -2.89 3.46 3.17
CA PHE A 37 -3.39 4.10 1.97
C PHE A 37 -3.84 5.55 2.20
N ALA A 38 -4.46 5.85 3.34
CA ALA A 38 -4.81 7.22 3.70
C ALA A 38 -3.57 8.12 3.81
N ILE A 39 -2.52 7.64 4.46
CA ILE A 39 -1.22 8.34 4.53
C ILE A 39 -0.60 8.48 3.13
N ALA A 40 -0.64 7.40 2.35
CA ALA A 40 -0.10 7.36 1.00
C ALA A 40 -0.77 8.38 0.06
N ILE A 41 -2.09 8.58 0.17
CA ILE A 41 -2.81 9.60 -0.60
C ILE A 41 -2.24 10.99 -0.31
N VAL A 42 -2.06 11.34 0.96
CA VAL A 42 -1.55 12.66 1.34
C VAL A 42 -0.13 12.88 0.80
N ILE A 43 0.77 11.94 1.08
CA ILE A 43 2.17 12.03 0.62
C ILE A 43 2.24 12.00 -0.92
N GLY A 44 1.51 11.08 -1.55
CA GLY A 44 1.53 10.90 -3.00
C GLY A 44 0.96 12.11 -3.76
N ILE A 45 -0.09 12.77 -3.26
CA ILE A 45 -0.59 14.01 -3.85
C ILE A 45 0.45 15.12 -3.75
N ILE A 46 1.12 15.27 -2.60
CA ILE A 46 2.18 16.29 -2.41
C ILE A 46 3.30 16.08 -3.43
N PHE A 47 3.86 14.87 -3.51
CA PHE A 47 4.95 14.58 -4.45
C PHE A 47 4.47 14.59 -5.91
N GLY A 48 3.26 14.13 -6.20
CA GLY A 48 2.66 14.24 -7.52
C GLY A 48 2.46 15.68 -7.99
N MET A 49 2.09 16.60 -7.08
CA MET A 49 2.02 18.03 -7.38
C MET A 49 3.42 18.65 -7.56
N PHE A 50 4.41 18.19 -6.79
CA PHE A 50 5.80 18.62 -6.97
C PHE A 50 6.32 18.22 -8.36
N SER A 51 6.00 17.03 -8.85
CA SER A 51 6.46 16.52 -10.15
C SER A 51 6.02 17.35 -11.35
N VAL A 52 4.89 18.07 -11.23
CA VAL A 52 4.35 18.96 -12.29
C VAL A 52 4.59 20.45 -12.00
N SER A 53 5.34 20.75 -10.95
CA SER A 53 5.64 22.12 -10.53
C SER A 53 6.52 22.85 -11.57
N PRO A 54 6.34 24.17 -11.79
CA PRO A 54 7.27 24.97 -12.57
C PRO A 54 8.69 25.04 -11.98
N TYR A 55 8.86 24.78 -10.68
CA TYR A 55 10.14 24.85 -9.99
C TYR A 55 10.94 23.56 -10.14
N LYS A 56 12.14 23.65 -10.72
CA LYS A 56 13.03 22.50 -10.97
C LYS A 56 13.38 21.73 -9.69
N SER A 57 13.61 22.46 -8.59
CA SER A 57 13.93 21.84 -7.28
C SER A 57 12.81 20.91 -6.77
N LEU A 58 11.56 21.34 -6.87
CA LEU A 58 10.43 20.50 -6.45
C LEU A 58 10.27 19.26 -7.32
N ARG A 59 10.46 19.41 -8.64
CA ARG A 59 10.44 18.24 -9.55
C ARG A 59 11.53 17.25 -9.19
N LEU A 60 12.76 17.73 -8.99
CA LEU A 60 13.89 16.88 -8.62
C LEU A 60 13.66 16.12 -7.30
N ILE A 61 13.11 16.79 -6.29
CA ILE A 61 12.75 16.14 -5.01
C ILE A 61 11.72 15.05 -5.23
N SER A 62 10.70 15.29 -6.07
CA SER A 62 9.69 14.30 -6.39
C SER A 62 10.27 13.12 -7.17
N GLU A 63 11.11 13.37 -8.17
CA GLU A 63 11.77 12.34 -8.98
C GLU A 63 12.63 11.44 -8.08
N ILE A 64 13.48 12.02 -7.23
CA ILE A 64 14.31 11.23 -6.30
C ILE A 64 13.45 10.38 -5.36
N PHE A 65 12.39 10.95 -4.78
CA PHE A 65 11.48 10.20 -3.91
C PHE A 65 10.86 9.02 -4.63
N VAL A 66 10.28 9.26 -5.80
CA VAL A 66 9.58 8.24 -6.58
C VAL A 66 10.53 7.15 -7.04
N ASP A 67 11.69 7.52 -7.60
CA ASP A 67 12.66 6.57 -8.14
C ASP A 67 13.29 5.71 -7.04
N VAL A 68 13.65 6.30 -5.91
CA VAL A 68 14.22 5.56 -4.76
C VAL A 68 13.20 4.59 -4.20
N ILE A 69 11.99 5.05 -3.90
CA ILE A 69 10.98 4.17 -3.26
C ILE A 69 10.53 3.06 -4.21
N ARG A 70 10.30 3.34 -5.48
CA ARG A 70 9.89 2.33 -6.47
C ARG A 70 11.03 1.42 -6.92
N GLY A 71 12.27 1.87 -6.77
CA GLY A 71 13.46 1.08 -7.08
C GLY A 71 13.78 0.04 -6.00
N ILE A 72 13.23 0.18 -4.79
CA ILE A 72 13.45 -0.76 -3.67
C ILE A 72 12.26 -1.72 -3.58
N PRO A 73 12.47 -3.05 -3.60
CA PRO A 73 11.40 -4.02 -3.35
C PRO A 73 10.74 -3.77 -1.99
N LEU A 74 9.39 -3.79 -1.94
CA LEU A 74 8.63 -3.49 -0.72
C LEU A 74 9.08 -4.32 0.50
N MET A 75 9.41 -5.59 0.30
CA MET A 75 9.90 -6.46 1.39
C MET A 75 11.21 -5.94 1.97
N ILE A 76 12.12 -5.46 1.13
CA ILE A 76 13.41 -4.87 1.58
C ILE A 76 13.15 -3.55 2.29
N LEU A 77 12.26 -2.71 1.77
CA LEU A 77 11.88 -1.46 2.40
C LEU A 77 11.30 -1.70 3.81
N ALA A 78 10.39 -2.67 3.95
CA ALA A 78 9.80 -3.03 5.24
C ALA A 78 10.87 -3.55 6.23
N ALA A 79 11.76 -4.43 5.77
CA ALA A 79 12.86 -4.96 6.58
C ALA A 79 13.84 -3.85 7.01
N PHE A 80 14.15 -2.92 6.11
CA PHE A 80 15.04 -1.79 6.42
C PHE A 80 14.43 -0.88 7.48
N ILE A 81 13.12 -0.60 7.41
CA ILE A 81 12.42 0.22 8.41
C ILE A 81 12.35 -0.52 9.75
N PHE A 82 12.03 -1.82 9.74
CA PHE A 82 11.79 -2.57 10.95
C PHE A 82 13.07 -2.97 11.70
N TRP A 83 14.11 -3.38 10.98
CA TRP A 83 15.40 -3.81 11.58
C TRP A 83 16.55 -2.84 11.27
N GLY A 84 16.63 -2.36 10.03
CA GLY A 84 17.78 -1.58 9.57
C GLY A 84 17.91 -0.25 10.31
N ILE A 85 16.85 0.55 10.34
CA ILE A 85 16.85 1.86 11.01
C ILE A 85 17.07 1.72 12.52
N PRO A 86 16.35 0.86 13.28
CA PRO A 86 16.60 0.67 14.70
C PRO A 86 18.05 0.25 15.02
N ASN A 87 18.59 -0.72 14.30
CA ASN A 87 19.97 -1.18 14.51
C ASN A 87 21.00 -0.07 14.19
N PHE A 88 20.76 0.74 13.17
CA PHE A 88 21.60 1.88 12.85
C PHE A 88 21.57 2.95 13.95
N ILE A 89 20.39 3.27 14.48
CA ILE A 89 20.25 4.21 15.61
C ILE A 89 20.98 3.66 16.85
N GLU A 90 20.80 2.38 17.18
CA GLU A 90 21.47 1.72 18.29
C GLU A 90 23.00 1.79 18.14
N SER A 91 23.52 1.58 16.94
CA SER A 91 24.98 1.62 16.67
C SER A 91 25.61 2.99 16.94
N ILE A 92 24.83 4.08 16.80
CA ILE A 92 25.30 5.47 17.00
C ILE A 92 25.04 5.93 18.44
N THR A 93 23.89 5.59 19.00
CA THR A 93 23.44 6.16 20.28
C THR A 93 23.71 5.23 21.46
N GLY A 94 23.97 3.93 21.22
CA GLY A 94 24.04 2.90 22.24
C GLY A 94 22.68 2.58 22.89
N GLN A 95 21.57 3.13 22.37
CA GLN A 95 20.22 2.93 22.91
C GLN A 95 19.35 2.17 21.92
N GLN A 96 18.66 1.14 22.41
CA GLN A 96 17.69 0.42 21.62
C GLN A 96 16.48 1.30 21.33
N SER A 97 16.07 1.35 20.06
CA SER A 97 14.89 2.09 19.59
C SER A 97 14.00 1.17 18.73
N PRO A 98 13.37 0.14 19.34
CA PRO A 98 12.58 -0.82 18.59
C PRO A 98 11.33 -0.13 18.00
N ILE A 99 11.04 -0.43 16.74
CA ILE A 99 9.81 0.00 16.07
C ILE A 99 8.82 -1.17 16.11
N ASN A 100 7.57 -0.88 16.46
CA ASN A 100 6.51 -1.89 16.41
C ASN A 100 6.27 -2.35 14.96
N ASP A 101 6.02 -3.66 14.76
CA ASP A 101 5.81 -4.30 13.46
C ASP A 101 4.67 -3.67 12.66
N PHE A 102 3.55 -3.31 13.31
CA PHE A 102 2.43 -2.63 12.68
C PHE A 102 2.81 -1.22 12.20
N VAL A 103 3.58 -0.47 13.00
CA VAL A 103 4.06 0.87 12.64
C VAL A 103 5.05 0.78 11.48
N ALA A 104 6.01 -0.13 11.54
CA ALA A 104 6.97 -0.33 10.46
C ALA A 104 6.30 -0.75 9.14
N GLY A 105 5.35 -1.68 9.21
CA GLY A 105 4.53 -2.10 8.08
C GLY A 105 3.70 -0.96 7.50
N THR A 106 3.08 -0.14 8.37
CA THR A 106 2.33 1.04 7.95
C THR A 106 3.22 2.04 7.20
N ILE A 107 4.40 2.34 7.72
CA ILE A 107 5.35 3.27 7.08
C ILE A 107 5.79 2.72 5.72
N ALA A 108 6.19 1.44 5.66
CA ALA A 108 6.65 0.82 4.41
C ALA A 108 5.59 0.83 3.32
N LEU A 109 4.36 0.40 3.65
CA LEU A 109 3.23 0.40 2.72
C LEU A 109 2.83 1.81 2.31
N SER A 110 2.84 2.77 3.25
CA SER A 110 2.50 4.16 2.96
C SER A 110 3.48 4.78 1.97
N LEU A 111 4.79 4.61 2.18
CA LEU A 111 5.81 5.14 1.29
C LEU A 111 5.73 4.48 -0.09
N ASN A 112 5.62 3.15 -0.13
CA ASN A 112 5.49 2.42 -1.38
C ASN A 112 4.26 2.89 -2.18
N ALA A 113 3.08 2.89 -1.58
CA ALA A 113 1.86 3.33 -2.24
C ALA A 113 1.90 4.82 -2.62
N ALA A 114 2.52 5.69 -1.80
CA ALA A 114 2.66 7.11 -2.08
C ALA A 114 3.46 7.40 -3.34
N ALA A 115 4.52 6.63 -3.60
CA ALA A 115 5.31 6.78 -4.81
C ALA A 115 4.50 6.43 -6.07
N TYR A 116 3.65 5.37 -6.01
CA TYR A 116 2.71 5.06 -7.10
C TYR A 116 1.61 6.11 -7.25
N ILE A 117 1.06 6.61 -6.15
CA ILE A 117 0.05 7.68 -6.16
C ILE A 117 0.64 8.98 -6.75
N ALA A 118 1.89 9.31 -6.46
CA ALA A 118 2.57 10.47 -7.05
C ALA A 118 2.62 10.36 -8.58
N GLU A 119 2.92 9.18 -9.12
CA GLU A 119 2.89 8.92 -10.57
C GLU A 119 1.46 8.97 -11.15
N ILE A 120 0.47 8.46 -10.43
CA ILE A 120 -0.94 8.55 -10.83
C ILE A 120 -1.36 10.03 -10.93
N VAL A 121 -0.98 10.85 -9.96
CA VAL A 121 -1.26 12.29 -9.95
C VAL A 121 -0.55 12.99 -11.11
N ARG A 122 0.73 12.72 -11.30
CA ARG A 122 1.52 13.27 -12.42
C ARG A 122 0.88 12.91 -13.76
N GLY A 123 0.61 11.62 -13.98
CA GLY A 123 0.02 11.12 -15.22
C GLY A 123 -1.38 11.68 -15.48
N GLY A 124 -2.21 11.79 -14.43
CA GLY A 124 -3.56 12.34 -14.55
C GLY A 124 -3.57 13.83 -14.90
N ILE A 125 -2.62 14.62 -14.37
CA ILE A 125 -2.48 16.03 -14.72
C ILE A 125 -1.97 16.18 -16.16
N GLN A 126 -1.01 15.37 -16.57
CA GLN A 126 -0.45 15.38 -17.91
C GLN A 126 -1.42 14.84 -18.99
N ALA A 127 -2.41 14.06 -18.60
CA ALA A 127 -3.45 13.56 -19.50
C ALA A 127 -4.49 14.63 -19.88
N VAL A 128 -4.56 15.75 -19.15
CA VAL A 128 -5.41 16.87 -19.54
C VAL A 128 -4.80 17.58 -20.75
N PRO A 129 -5.55 17.81 -21.84
CA PRO A 129 -5.02 18.44 -23.03
C PRO A 129 -4.32 19.77 -22.75
N VAL A 130 -3.09 19.94 -23.25
CA VAL A 130 -2.26 21.13 -22.99
C VAL A 130 -2.95 22.43 -23.42
N GLY A 131 -3.79 22.40 -24.45
CA GLY A 131 -4.59 23.54 -24.90
C GLY A 131 -5.52 24.13 -23.84
N GLN A 132 -5.93 23.35 -22.81
CA GLN A 132 -6.69 23.87 -21.69
C GLN A 132 -5.86 24.86 -20.84
N MET A 133 -4.60 24.55 -20.64
CA MET A 133 -3.65 25.43 -19.95
C MET A 133 -3.38 26.67 -20.81
N GLU A 134 -3.08 26.49 -22.09
CA GLU A 134 -2.76 27.57 -23.03
C GLU A 134 -3.91 28.54 -23.20
N ALA A 135 -5.13 28.05 -23.47
CA ALA A 135 -6.32 28.89 -23.60
C ALA A 135 -6.59 29.71 -22.33
N SER A 136 -6.50 29.07 -21.15
CA SER A 136 -6.69 29.78 -19.90
C SER A 136 -5.62 30.87 -19.66
N ARG A 137 -4.37 30.58 -20.00
CA ARG A 137 -3.26 31.54 -19.87
C ARG A 137 -3.41 32.70 -20.87
N SER A 138 -3.90 32.46 -22.07
CA SER A 138 -4.19 33.50 -23.07
C SER A 138 -5.30 34.47 -22.63
N LEU A 139 -6.25 34.02 -21.79
CA LEU A 139 -7.25 34.86 -21.14
C LEU A 139 -6.73 35.61 -19.91
N GLY A 140 -5.40 35.60 -19.64
CA GLY A 140 -4.80 36.28 -18.51
C GLY A 140 -4.97 35.58 -17.14
N ILE A 141 -5.53 34.36 -17.10
CA ILE A 141 -5.70 33.61 -15.85
C ILE A 141 -4.33 33.10 -15.38
N SER A 142 -3.98 33.34 -14.11
CA SER A 142 -2.71 32.89 -13.56
C SER A 142 -2.58 31.37 -13.52
N TYR A 143 -1.35 30.83 -13.60
CA TYR A 143 -1.08 29.39 -13.58
C TYR A 143 -1.77 28.67 -12.42
N GLY A 144 -1.66 29.17 -11.19
CA GLY A 144 -2.28 28.55 -10.02
C GLY A 144 -3.82 28.52 -10.09
N LYS A 145 -4.45 29.57 -10.62
CA LYS A 145 -5.91 29.60 -10.84
C LYS A 145 -6.32 28.60 -11.92
N THR A 146 -5.57 28.54 -13.04
CA THR A 146 -5.79 27.58 -14.12
C THR A 146 -5.66 26.15 -13.59
N MET A 147 -4.58 25.85 -12.88
CA MET A 147 -4.36 24.53 -12.28
C MET A 147 -5.53 24.14 -11.39
N ARG A 148 -5.91 24.99 -10.44
CA ARG A 148 -6.95 24.68 -9.44
C ARG A 148 -8.35 24.60 -10.02
N LYS A 149 -8.71 25.49 -10.96
CA LYS A 149 -10.09 25.61 -11.45
C LYS A 149 -10.38 24.84 -12.73
N ILE A 150 -9.37 24.54 -13.53
CA ILE A 150 -9.55 23.92 -14.86
C ILE A 150 -8.86 22.57 -14.93
N ILE A 151 -7.56 22.48 -14.60
CA ILE A 151 -6.78 21.27 -14.80
C ILE A 151 -7.10 20.21 -13.73
N LEU A 152 -6.96 20.55 -12.43
CA LEU A 152 -7.15 19.58 -11.36
C LEU A 152 -8.53 18.93 -11.32
N PRO A 153 -9.66 19.63 -11.57
CA PRO A 153 -10.96 18.96 -11.60
C PRO A 153 -11.11 17.93 -12.72
N GLN A 154 -10.49 18.18 -13.88
CA GLN A 154 -10.46 17.21 -14.99
C GLN A 154 -9.51 16.06 -14.67
N ALA A 155 -8.30 16.37 -14.22
CA ALA A 155 -7.29 15.37 -13.82
C ALA A 155 -7.81 14.42 -12.74
N THR A 156 -8.52 14.93 -11.72
CA THR A 156 -9.07 14.11 -10.62
C THR A 156 -10.02 13.02 -11.16
N LYS A 157 -10.86 13.35 -12.15
CA LYS A 157 -11.74 12.36 -12.77
C LYS A 157 -10.97 11.25 -13.47
N LEU A 158 -9.83 11.58 -14.10
CA LEU A 158 -8.95 10.62 -14.78
C LEU A 158 -8.13 9.77 -13.81
N MET A 159 -7.80 10.32 -12.64
CA MET A 159 -7.02 9.62 -11.59
C MET A 159 -7.85 8.65 -10.78
N LEU A 160 -9.15 8.92 -10.57
CA LEU A 160 -9.99 8.19 -9.60
C LEU A 160 -9.99 6.67 -9.81
N PRO A 161 -10.13 6.12 -11.04
CA PRO A 161 -10.06 4.68 -11.26
C PRO A 161 -8.69 4.08 -10.84
N ASN A 162 -7.61 4.83 -11.10
CA ASN A 162 -6.25 4.40 -10.75
C ASN A 162 -6.02 4.42 -9.24
N PHE A 163 -6.62 5.34 -8.50
CA PHE A 163 -6.58 5.33 -7.02
C PHE A 163 -7.27 4.10 -6.45
N VAL A 164 -8.45 3.74 -6.98
CA VAL A 164 -9.15 2.52 -6.57
C VAL A 164 -8.30 1.28 -6.85
N ASN A 165 -7.71 1.20 -8.05
CA ASN A 165 -6.80 0.10 -8.39
C ASN A 165 -5.58 0.05 -7.46
N GLN A 166 -4.98 1.20 -7.15
CA GLN A 166 -3.83 1.27 -6.24
C GLN A 166 -4.20 0.86 -4.80
N PHE A 167 -5.41 1.14 -4.33
CA PHE A 167 -5.89 0.64 -3.05
C PHE A 167 -5.98 -0.89 -3.02
N VAL A 168 -6.49 -1.50 -4.09
CA VAL A 168 -6.54 -2.97 -4.24
C VAL A 168 -5.13 -3.58 -4.23
N ILE A 169 -4.15 -2.92 -4.88
CA ILE A 169 -2.75 -3.35 -4.85
C ILE A 169 -2.21 -3.24 -3.42
N ALA A 170 -2.39 -2.10 -2.74
CA ALA A 170 -1.93 -1.90 -1.38
C ALA A 170 -2.52 -2.95 -0.40
N LEU A 171 -3.79 -3.36 -0.60
CA LEU A 171 -4.41 -4.41 0.19
C LEU A 171 -3.75 -5.78 -0.02
N LYS A 172 -3.32 -6.10 -1.24
CA LYS A 172 -2.54 -7.33 -1.52
C LYS A 172 -1.14 -7.25 -0.93
N ASP A 173 -0.52 -6.08 -0.98
CA ASP A 173 0.84 -5.84 -0.52
C ASP A 173 0.98 -5.99 1.01
N THR A 174 -0.12 -5.94 1.78
CA THR A 174 -0.10 -6.25 3.22
C THR A 174 0.46 -7.65 3.50
N THR A 175 0.28 -8.61 2.60
CA THR A 175 0.85 -9.97 2.74
C THR A 175 2.38 -9.96 2.77
N ILE A 176 3.02 -9.02 2.06
CA ILE A 176 4.48 -8.91 2.00
C ILE A 176 5.04 -8.49 3.36
N VAL A 177 4.31 -7.65 4.09
CA VAL A 177 4.71 -7.17 5.43
C VAL A 177 4.72 -8.29 6.48
N SER A 178 4.06 -9.42 6.20
CA SER A 178 4.18 -10.61 7.05
C SER A 178 5.63 -11.08 7.23
N ALA A 179 6.52 -10.71 6.32
CA ALA A 179 7.94 -11.06 6.38
C ALA A 179 8.67 -10.43 7.58
N ILE A 180 8.20 -9.28 8.09
CA ILE A 180 8.75 -8.66 9.31
C ILE A 180 8.09 -9.18 10.60
N GLY A 181 7.22 -10.20 10.51
CA GLY A 181 6.57 -10.83 11.66
C GLY A 181 5.16 -10.32 11.96
N LEU A 182 4.64 -9.31 11.24
CA LEU A 182 3.30 -8.79 11.44
C LEU A 182 2.24 -9.88 11.23
N VAL A 183 1.41 -10.12 12.26
CA VAL A 183 0.39 -11.18 12.26
C VAL A 183 -0.92 -10.66 11.65
N GLU A 184 -0.90 -10.41 10.34
CA GLU A 184 -2.08 -10.12 9.53
C GLU A 184 -2.71 -11.44 9.01
N LEU A 185 -3.68 -11.38 8.09
CA LEU A 185 -4.44 -12.55 7.64
C LEU A 185 -3.56 -13.67 7.05
N PHE A 186 -2.59 -13.34 6.19
CA PHE A 186 -1.70 -14.35 5.58
C PHE A 186 -0.77 -14.99 6.60
N GLN A 187 -0.16 -14.20 7.49
CA GLN A 187 0.68 -14.71 8.57
C GLN A 187 -0.12 -15.56 9.56
N THR A 188 -1.36 -15.17 9.87
CA THR A 188 -2.28 -15.98 10.68
C THR A 188 -2.49 -17.36 10.05
N GLY A 189 -2.70 -17.42 8.75
CA GLY A 189 -2.81 -18.69 8.02
C GLY A 189 -1.54 -19.54 8.10
N LYS A 190 -0.36 -18.93 7.98
CA LYS A 190 0.94 -19.62 8.13
C LYS A 190 1.09 -20.21 9.54
N ILE A 191 0.69 -19.48 10.58
CA ILE A 191 0.72 -19.97 11.96
C ILE A 191 -0.20 -21.18 12.13
N ILE A 192 -1.40 -21.17 11.53
CA ILE A 192 -2.34 -22.30 11.57
C ILE A 192 -1.76 -23.50 10.81
N ILE A 193 -1.14 -23.29 9.64
CA ILE A 193 -0.47 -24.34 8.88
C ILE A 193 0.64 -25.00 9.71
N ALA A 194 1.45 -24.21 10.41
CA ALA A 194 2.53 -24.74 11.25
C ALA A 194 2.01 -25.67 12.37
N ARG A 195 0.76 -25.51 12.82
CA ARG A 195 0.15 -26.35 13.86
C ARG A 195 -0.48 -27.64 13.31
N ASN A 196 -1.03 -27.61 12.08
CA ASN A 196 -1.86 -28.72 11.57
C ASN A 196 -1.35 -29.35 10.28
N TYR A 197 -0.30 -28.79 9.66
CA TYR A 197 0.34 -29.25 8.43
C TYR A 197 -0.62 -29.35 7.20
N GLN A 198 -1.73 -28.59 7.21
CA GLN A 198 -2.74 -28.61 6.15
C GLN A 198 -2.62 -27.41 5.22
N SER A 199 -1.47 -27.24 4.59
CA SER A 199 -1.11 -26.07 3.77
C SER A 199 -2.11 -25.79 2.65
N PHE A 200 -2.42 -26.81 1.82
CA PHE A 200 -3.33 -26.61 0.68
C PHE A 200 -4.69 -26.06 1.09
N LYS A 201 -5.28 -26.64 2.16
CA LYS A 201 -6.61 -26.23 2.63
C LYS A 201 -6.61 -24.82 3.17
N MET A 202 -5.58 -24.46 3.94
CA MET A 202 -5.48 -23.12 4.53
C MET A 202 -5.25 -22.06 3.46
N TYR A 203 -4.34 -22.30 2.51
CA TYR A 203 -4.14 -21.38 1.40
C TYR A 203 -5.37 -21.21 0.52
N ALA A 204 -6.16 -22.27 0.31
CA ALA A 204 -7.45 -22.16 -0.38
C ALA A 204 -8.44 -21.27 0.39
N ILE A 205 -8.52 -21.43 1.72
CA ILE A 205 -9.35 -20.55 2.59
C ILE A 205 -8.86 -19.11 2.49
N LEU A 206 -7.58 -18.85 2.62
CA LEU A 206 -7.01 -17.49 2.51
C LEU A 206 -7.31 -16.89 1.14
N ALA A 207 -7.15 -17.67 0.06
CA ALA A 207 -7.48 -17.22 -1.30
C ALA A 207 -8.94 -16.77 -1.43
N ILE A 208 -9.88 -17.52 -0.81
CA ILE A 208 -11.29 -17.15 -0.79
C ILE A 208 -11.51 -15.85 0.00
N PHE A 209 -10.87 -15.68 1.17
CA PHE A 209 -10.96 -14.43 1.93
C PHE A 209 -10.51 -13.23 1.09
N TYR A 210 -9.33 -13.32 0.48
CA TYR A 210 -8.82 -12.25 -0.39
C TYR A 210 -9.70 -12.02 -1.61
N LEU A 211 -10.20 -13.09 -2.24
CA LEU A 211 -11.09 -12.98 -3.41
C LEU A 211 -12.40 -12.25 -3.08
N VAL A 212 -12.99 -12.52 -1.91
CA VAL A 212 -14.23 -11.86 -1.47
C VAL A 212 -14.00 -10.39 -1.16
N ILE A 213 -12.86 -10.04 -0.55
CA ILE A 213 -12.57 -8.65 -0.15
C ILE A 213 -12.17 -7.81 -1.37
N ILE A 214 -11.35 -8.36 -2.24
CA ILE A 214 -10.82 -7.68 -3.42
C ILE A 214 -11.88 -7.54 -4.50
#